data_1b25069707f1313ffee1415f3f88a005
#
_entry.id   1b25069707f1313ffee1415f3f88a005
#
_cell.length_a   1.000
_cell.length_b   1.000
_cell.length_c   1.000
_cell.angle_alpha   90.00
_cell.angle_beta   90.00
_cell.angle_gamma   90.00
#
_symmetry.space_group_name_H-M   'P 1'
#
loop_
_entity.id
_entity.type
_entity.pdbx_description
1 polymer ?
#
loop_
_entity_poly.entity_id
_entity_poly.type
_entity_poly.pdbx_seq_one_letter_code
_entity_poly.pdbx_strand_id
1 'polypeptide(L)'
;MKFISKYLLLLSGLLTCVSASGQDMLGATPGNYAGVNSIQLNPSGLLNSKTYLDVELFGLDVFVQNNALYMSNSQYSLSNFFKAGYQLPTHSEGYGTEQRVLYSYRTTRDKNAFVNLRINGPGAMLIWGRHAFALSTGFRTVISMHNVPYDVLNFSYLGLNYRPQQNINYIDNRPFRATAMAWGEIGVSYAYTFFARGFDVWSAGITMKRLLGVAGMYTKVNQINYTVLNDSTINVKNLDATVGLALPMNYNANTANTNPLIKGGGFGFDFGVTYQRLSRYHQEPYFNTLCAQPYEDYIYRIGFGLIDIGRIKFKTNATEMTINNRSSYWENVTHMPFGTIGRLLDTISYKFYGNKTSAYSGNSFNIWLPSALSLQFDYHFQKYWYVNSSLIYGFPMSKGSIVRPAELAITPRFETSMFEISLPVSLYDWTLPRVGLAMRVYGFTIGTDKLGGFFNFSNFTGMDIYFSIKLFFSKGNCRIKGPVHCGSTESKKIKY
;
A
#
# COMPACT_ATOMS: atom_id res chain seq x y z
N MET A 1 33.93 10.24 27.96
CA MET A 1 32.71 9.62 28.55
C MET A 1 31.46 10.51 28.54
N LYS A 2 31.50 11.84 28.47
CA LYS A 2 30.31 12.70 28.43
C LYS A 2 29.59 12.75 27.06
N PHE A 3 30.21 12.33 25.97
CA PHE A 3 29.62 12.32 24.63
C PHE A 3 28.73 11.08 24.39
N ILE A 4 29.13 9.92 24.92
CA ILE A 4 28.38 8.65 24.77
C ILE A 4 27.06 8.67 25.55
N SER A 5 27.02 9.34 26.72
CA SER A 5 25.82 9.47 27.54
C SER A 5 24.68 10.27 26.89
N LYS A 6 24.99 11.30 26.08
CA LYS A 6 23.97 12.09 25.36
C LYS A 6 23.29 11.31 24.22
N TYR A 7 24.05 10.45 23.55
CA TYR A 7 23.50 9.61 22.47
C TYR A 7 22.73 8.41 23.01
N LEU A 8 23.12 7.88 24.18
CA LEU A 8 22.32 6.85 24.87
C LEU A 8 20.97 7.40 25.38
N LEU A 9 20.92 8.64 25.85
CA LEU A 9 19.68 9.31 26.27
C LEU A 9 18.75 9.64 25.06
N LEU A 10 19.31 9.98 23.91
CA LEU A 10 18.55 10.13 22.67
C LEU A 10 18.03 8.78 22.16
N LEU A 11 18.81 7.71 22.28
CA LEU A 11 18.42 6.36 21.91
C LEU A 11 17.34 5.80 22.87
N SER A 12 17.44 6.08 24.19
CA SER A 12 16.42 5.67 25.17
C SER A 12 15.10 6.45 25.03
N GLY A 13 15.15 7.72 24.62
CA GLY A 13 13.96 8.51 24.28
C GLY A 13 13.23 8.04 23.02
N LEU A 14 13.95 7.47 22.06
CA LEU A 14 13.40 6.84 20.85
C LEU A 14 12.72 5.49 21.12
N LEU A 15 13.14 4.77 22.17
CA LEU A 15 12.61 3.46 22.54
C LEU A 15 11.26 3.48 23.26
N THR A 16 10.77 4.65 23.66
CA THR A 16 9.47 4.79 24.38
C THR A 16 8.27 5.11 23.49
N CYS A 17 8.47 5.34 22.18
CA CYS A 17 7.39 5.60 21.22
C CYS A 17 7.13 4.36 20.36
N VAL A 18 6.38 3.38 20.87
CA VAL A 18 6.12 2.13 20.17
C VAL A 18 4.69 2.04 19.69
N SER A 19 4.47 2.17 18.41
CA SER A 19 3.50 1.45 17.56
C SER A 19 3.45 2.00 16.13
N ALA A 20 3.72 1.12 15.17
CA ALA A 20 4.03 1.60 13.83
C ALA A 20 3.69 0.61 12.71
N SER A 21 3.39 1.03 11.50
CA SER A 21 3.16 0.20 10.30
C SER A 21 3.49 0.92 8.97
N GLY A 22 3.98 0.19 7.94
CA GLY A 22 4.32 0.66 6.60
C GLY A 22 3.36 0.16 5.51
N GLN A 23 3.43 0.73 4.28
CA GLN A 23 2.57 0.38 3.14
C GLN A 23 3.34 -0.08 1.90
N ASP A 24 4.68 0.09 1.86
CA ASP A 24 5.46 0.00 0.64
C ASP A 24 6.80 -0.69 0.82
N MET A 25 6.89 -1.64 1.77
CA MET A 25 8.15 -2.33 2.09
C MET A 25 9.29 -1.32 2.34
N LEU A 26 9.06 -0.31 3.21
CA LEU A 26 9.97 0.81 3.43
C LEU A 26 11.35 0.41 3.97
N GLY A 27 11.45 -0.79 4.52
CA GLY A 27 12.74 -1.38 4.86
C GLY A 27 13.52 -1.96 3.68
N ALA A 28 12.90 -2.10 2.47
CA ALA A 28 13.52 -2.78 1.33
C ALA A 28 13.54 -1.94 0.05
N THR A 29 12.44 -1.25 -0.28
CA THR A 29 12.27 -0.52 -1.55
C THR A 29 13.17 0.70 -1.73
N PRO A 30 13.62 1.43 -0.68
CA PRO A 30 14.57 2.52 -0.83
C PRO A 30 16.03 2.06 -0.96
N GLY A 31 16.32 0.76 -0.73
CA GLY A 31 17.67 0.19 -0.75
C GLY A 31 18.32 0.21 -2.13
N ASN A 32 19.65 0.20 -2.16
CA ASN A 32 20.41 0.17 -3.43
C ASN A 32 20.35 -1.21 -4.13
N TYR A 33 19.79 -2.23 -3.48
CA TYR A 33 19.50 -3.55 -4.03
C TYR A 33 18.00 -3.79 -4.23
N ALA A 34 17.19 -2.72 -4.22
CA ALA A 34 15.75 -2.82 -4.48
C ALA A 34 15.43 -3.36 -5.88
N GLY A 35 16.31 -3.09 -6.86
CA GLY A 35 16.16 -3.60 -8.22
C GLY A 35 14.83 -3.20 -8.84
N VAL A 36 14.10 -4.17 -9.42
CA VAL A 36 12.78 -3.94 -10.02
C VAL A 36 11.77 -3.37 -9.03
N ASN A 37 11.90 -3.63 -7.71
CA ASN A 37 10.95 -3.12 -6.71
C ASN A 37 11.07 -1.61 -6.44
N SER A 38 12.16 -0.97 -6.88
CA SER A 38 12.32 0.48 -6.76
C SER A 38 11.24 1.27 -7.52
N ILE A 39 10.65 0.69 -8.57
CA ILE A 39 9.57 1.30 -9.35
C ILE A 39 8.32 1.62 -8.50
N GLN A 40 8.13 0.91 -7.39
CA GLN A 40 6.98 1.10 -6.52
C GLN A 40 6.97 2.49 -5.85
N LEU A 41 8.15 3.08 -5.66
CA LEU A 41 8.30 4.42 -5.11
C LEU A 41 8.68 5.46 -6.18
N ASN A 42 9.51 5.05 -7.15
CA ASN A 42 10.06 5.96 -8.15
C ASN A 42 10.64 5.19 -9.34
N PRO A 43 10.08 5.29 -10.55
CA PRO A 43 10.59 4.58 -11.73
C PRO A 43 12.05 4.93 -12.10
N SER A 44 12.51 6.15 -11.81
CA SER A 44 13.92 6.52 -12.04
C SER A 44 14.89 5.78 -11.11
N GLY A 45 14.36 5.19 -10.01
CA GLY A 45 15.09 4.35 -9.07
C GLY A 45 15.76 3.12 -9.69
N LEU A 46 15.30 2.67 -10.86
CA LEU A 46 15.94 1.59 -11.62
C LEU A 46 17.42 1.87 -11.86
N LEU A 47 17.78 3.12 -12.21
CA LEU A 47 19.16 3.54 -12.46
C LEU A 47 20.00 3.70 -11.18
N ASN A 48 19.35 3.68 -10.03
CA ASN A 48 20.00 3.82 -8.72
C ASN A 48 20.41 2.47 -8.12
N SER A 49 20.14 1.35 -8.81
CA SER A 49 20.44 0.01 -8.30
C SER A 49 21.93 -0.31 -8.40
N LYS A 50 22.47 -1.02 -7.39
CA LYS A 50 23.80 -1.65 -7.42
C LYS A 50 23.84 -2.91 -8.27
N THR A 51 22.69 -3.35 -8.78
CA THR A 51 22.56 -4.51 -9.67
C THR A 51 22.31 -4.03 -11.09
N TYR A 52 22.96 -4.62 -12.10
CA TYR A 52 22.66 -4.31 -13.49
C TYR A 52 21.57 -5.20 -14.08
N LEU A 53 21.42 -6.39 -13.54
CA LEU A 53 20.36 -7.33 -13.86
C LEU A 53 19.75 -7.83 -12.56
N ASP A 54 18.45 -7.71 -12.45
CA ASP A 54 17.65 -8.13 -11.31
C ASP A 54 16.43 -8.86 -11.83
N VAL A 55 16.18 -10.07 -11.34
CA VAL A 55 15.03 -10.89 -11.70
C VAL A 55 14.28 -11.24 -10.43
N GLU A 56 13.13 -10.64 -10.23
CA GLU A 56 12.20 -11.02 -9.18
C GLU A 56 11.42 -12.26 -9.58
N LEU A 57 11.48 -13.28 -8.76
CA LEU A 57 10.72 -14.52 -8.98
C LEU A 57 9.35 -14.41 -8.34
N PHE A 58 9.31 -13.91 -7.11
CA PHE A 58 8.10 -13.75 -6.33
C PHE A 58 8.29 -12.71 -5.22
N GLY A 59 7.24 -11.93 -4.96
CA GLY A 59 7.15 -11.04 -3.80
C GLY A 59 5.75 -11.03 -3.24
N LEU A 60 5.65 -10.87 -1.93
CA LEU A 60 4.38 -10.71 -1.21
C LEU A 60 4.51 -9.55 -0.23
N ASP A 61 3.51 -8.69 -0.23
CA ASP A 61 3.34 -7.61 0.73
C ASP A 61 1.89 -7.63 1.22
N VAL A 62 1.72 -7.81 2.53
CA VAL A 62 0.42 -7.85 3.21
C VAL A 62 0.38 -6.74 4.24
N PHE A 63 -0.41 -5.74 3.94
CA PHE A 63 -0.62 -4.60 4.80
C PHE A 63 -2.07 -4.49 5.24
N VAL A 64 -2.30 -4.35 6.55
CA VAL A 64 -3.61 -4.07 7.14
C VAL A 64 -3.42 -3.04 8.24
N GLN A 65 -4.19 -1.96 8.22
CA GLN A 65 -4.24 -0.98 9.30
C GLN A 65 -5.63 -0.39 9.43
N ASN A 66 -6.08 -0.23 10.68
CA ASN A 66 -7.33 0.47 10.98
C ASN A 66 -7.25 1.18 12.34
N ASN A 67 -8.14 2.15 12.54
CA ASN A 67 -8.37 2.83 13.83
C ASN A 67 -9.74 2.50 14.45
N ALA A 68 -10.41 1.48 13.92
CA ALA A 68 -11.78 1.11 14.26
C ALA A 68 -11.84 -0.07 15.23
N LEU A 69 -11.12 -1.15 14.89
CA LEU A 69 -11.15 -2.43 15.60
C LEU A 69 -9.75 -2.82 16.07
N TYR A 70 -9.68 -3.56 17.17
CA TYR A 70 -8.43 -4.10 17.68
C TYR A 70 -8.63 -5.48 18.31
N MET A 71 -7.56 -6.27 18.35
CA MET A 71 -7.44 -7.44 19.21
C MET A 71 -6.59 -7.05 20.43
N SER A 72 -7.01 -7.49 21.62
CA SER A 72 -6.27 -7.17 22.83
C SER A 72 -4.88 -7.82 22.82
N ASN A 73 -3.83 -7.06 23.11
CA ASN A 73 -2.47 -7.55 23.24
C ASN A 73 -2.28 -8.57 24.38
N SER A 74 -3.16 -8.52 25.41
CA SER A 74 -3.14 -9.49 26.51
C SER A 74 -3.59 -10.89 26.08
N GLN A 75 -4.39 -10.99 25.02
CA GLN A 75 -4.97 -12.25 24.54
C GLN A 75 -4.33 -12.74 23.24
N TYR A 76 -3.86 -11.84 22.37
CA TYR A 76 -3.41 -12.19 21.04
C TYR A 76 -2.13 -11.44 20.66
N SER A 77 -1.17 -12.18 20.09
CA SER A 77 0.00 -11.61 19.44
C SER A 77 0.17 -12.19 18.04
N LEU A 78 0.77 -11.41 17.15
CA LEU A 78 1.05 -11.89 15.79
C LEU A 78 1.97 -13.11 15.80
N SER A 79 2.88 -13.23 16.77
CA SER A 79 3.75 -14.39 16.94
C SER A 79 2.98 -15.70 17.20
N ASN A 80 1.79 -15.63 17.79
CA ASN A 80 0.97 -16.82 18.04
C ASN A 80 0.38 -17.40 16.74
N PHE A 81 0.15 -16.57 15.71
CA PHE A 81 -0.34 -17.06 14.43
C PHE A 81 0.66 -17.97 13.69
N PHE A 82 1.94 -17.86 14.00
CA PHE A 82 3.00 -18.70 13.43
C PHE A 82 3.29 -19.96 14.25
N LYS A 83 2.62 -20.16 15.39
CA LYS A 83 2.80 -21.39 16.17
C LYS A 83 2.03 -22.54 15.54
N ALA A 84 2.68 -23.69 15.39
CA ALA A 84 2.03 -24.89 14.91
C ALA A 84 0.85 -25.27 15.82
N GLY A 85 -0.32 -25.57 15.22
CA GLY A 85 -1.54 -25.94 15.95
C GLY A 85 -2.32 -24.76 16.55
N TYR A 86 -1.92 -23.50 16.31
CA TYR A 86 -2.71 -22.36 16.76
C TYR A 86 -4.08 -22.34 16.07
N GLN A 87 -5.13 -22.38 16.86
CA GLN A 87 -6.49 -22.22 16.35
C GLN A 87 -6.89 -20.74 16.48
N LEU A 88 -7.41 -20.18 15.37
CA LEU A 88 -8.02 -18.86 15.42
C LEU A 88 -9.18 -18.88 16.43
N PRO A 89 -9.20 -17.94 17.38
CA PRO A 89 -10.26 -17.88 18.34
C PRO A 89 -11.60 -17.62 17.62
N THR A 90 -12.65 -18.27 18.09
CA THR A 90 -14.01 -18.07 17.59
C THR A 90 -14.47 -16.66 17.95
N HIS A 91 -14.98 -15.94 16.96
CA HIS A 91 -15.54 -14.61 17.15
C HIS A 91 -17.06 -14.72 17.31
N SER A 92 -17.60 -14.09 18.39
CA SER A 92 -19.03 -13.91 18.56
C SER A 92 -19.42 -12.51 18.16
N GLU A 93 -20.33 -12.39 17.18
CA GLU A 93 -20.86 -11.11 16.73
C GLU A 93 -21.95 -10.57 17.68
N GLY A 94 -22.09 -9.25 17.70
CA GLY A 94 -23.16 -8.56 18.39
C GLY A 94 -22.79 -7.97 19.76
N TYR A 95 -23.68 -7.10 20.24
CA TYR A 95 -23.55 -6.44 21.53
C TYR A 95 -23.91 -7.36 22.68
N GLY A 96 -23.08 -7.35 23.74
CA GLY A 96 -23.33 -8.17 24.95
C GLY A 96 -22.78 -9.59 24.92
N THR A 97 -22.13 -10.03 23.83
CA THR A 97 -21.46 -11.34 23.77
C THR A 97 -20.13 -11.30 24.51
N GLU A 98 -19.84 -12.29 25.36
CA GLU A 98 -18.64 -12.33 26.21
C GLU A 98 -17.37 -12.76 25.46
N GLN A 99 -17.51 -13.57 24.39
CA GLN A 99 -16.41 -14.11 23.62
C GLN A 99 -16.14 -13.27 22.36
N ARG A 100 -15.44 -12.16 22.52
CA ARG A 100 -15.01 -11.32 21.39
C ARG A 100 -13.53 -11.48 21.13
N VAL A 101 -13.19 -11.65 19.87
CA VAL A 101 -11.80 -11.58 19.39
C VAL A 101 -11.44 -10.15 19.03
N LEU A 102 -12.37 -9.45 18.37
CA LEU A 102 -12.22 -8.07 17.95
C LEU A 102 -13.03 -7.15 18.86
N TYR A 103 -12.42 -6.08 19.27
CA TYR A 103 -13.03 -5.01 20.07
C TYR A 103 -13.08 -3.73 19.25
N SER A 104 -14.14 -2.93 19.39
CA SER A 104 -14.22 -1.62 18.77
C SER A 104 -13.64 -0.53 19.65
N TYR A 105 -12.87 0.40 19.05
CA TYR A 105 -12.51 1.64 19.73
C TYR A 105 -13.75 2.55 19.83
N ARG A 106 -14.27 2.71 21.04
CA ARG A 106 -15.46 3.51 21.34
C ARG A 106 -15.15 5.02 21.35
N THR A 107 -14.48 5.50 20.33
CA THR A 107 -14.16 6.92 20.16
C THR A 107 -15.09 7.53 19.13
N THR A 108 -15.43 8.81 19.30
CA THR A 108 -16.28 9.58 18.37
C THR A 108 -15.52 10.08 17.14
N ARG A 109 -14.25 9.69 16.97
CA ARG A 109 -13.44 10.02 15.78
C ARG A 109 -13.90 9.21 14.59
N ASP A 110 -13.79 9.79 13.41
CA ASP A 110 -14.01 9.11 12.15
C ASP A 110 -13.10 7.88 12.01
N LYS A 111 -13.64 6.84 11.42
CA LYS A 111 -12.98 5.55 11.27
C LYS A 111 -12.37 5.41 9.89
N ASN A 112 -11.08 5.06 9.89
CA ASN A 112 -10.31 4.80 8.70
C ASN A 112 -9.78 3.37 8.74
N ALA A 113 -9.75 2.71 7.57
CA ALA A 113 -9.07 1.43 7.41
C ALA A 113 -8.44 1.38 6.03
N PHE A 114 -7.26 0.78 5.95
CA PHE A 114 -6.57 0.53 4.70
C PHE A 114 -5.96 -0.86 4.70
N VAL A 115 -6.26 -1.62 3.64
CA VAL A 115 -5.70 -2.93 3.37
C VAL A 115 -5.03 -2.88 2.01
N ASN A 116 -3.80 -3.32 1.92
CA ASN A 116 -3.08 -3.50 0.66
C ASN A 116 -2.46 -4.89 0.66
N LEU A 117 -2.92 -5.73 -0.24
CA LEU A 117 -2.29 -7.00 -0.55
C LEU A 117 -1.66 -6.86 -1.93
N ARG A 118 -0.35 -7.04 -2.02
CA ARG A 118 0.39 -7.03 -3.26
C ARG A 118 1.15 -8.35 -3.43
N ILE A 119 0.91 -9.01 -4.53
CA ILE A 119 1.67 -10.17 -4.97
C ILE A 119 2.45 -9.73 -6.20
N ASN A 120 3.78 -9.62 -6.08
CA ASN A 120 4.63 -9.40 -7.23
C ASN A 120 4.88 -10.76 -7.90
N GLY A 121 4.59 -10.83 -9.17
CA GLY A 121 4.92 -11.97 -10.01
C GLY A 121 6.32 -11.86 -10.60
N PRO A 122 6.67 -12.69 -11.57
CA PRO A 122 7.94 -12.59 -12.25
C PRO A 122 8.13 -11.20 -12.85
N GLY A 123 9.29 -10.60 -12.56
CA GLY A 123 9.70 -9.31 -13.09
C GLY A 123 11.19 -9.30 -13.34
N ALA A 124 11.65 -8.41 -14.22
CA ALA A 124 13.07 -8.28 -14.50
C ALA A 124 13.44 -6.83 -14.78
N MET A 125 14.64 -6.46 -14.42
CA MET A 125 15.25 -5.16 -14.68
C MET A 125 16.63 -5.37 -15.31
N LEU A 126 16.94 -4.55 -16.31
CA LEU A 126 18.25 -4.51 -16.96
C LEU A 126 18.71 -3.06 -17.07
N ILE A 127 19.94 -2.77 -16.61
CA ILE A 127 20.61 -1.49 -16.83
C ILE A 127 21.64 -1.64 -17.96
N TRP A 128 21.56 -0.75 -18.94
CA TRP A 128 22.47 -0.71 -20.07
C TRP A 128 22.93 0.73 -20.34
N GLY A 129 24.12 1.06 -19.89
CA GLY A 129 24.68 2.40 -19.98
C GLY A 129 23.83 3.42 -19.20
N ARG A 130 23.31 4.41 -19.90
CA ARG A 130 22.42 5.44 -19.34
C ARG A 130 20.95 5.04 -19.29
N HIS A 131 20.61 3.83 -19.72
CA HIS A 131 19.26 3.35 -19.88
C HIS A 131 18.98 2.22 -18.88
N ALA A 132 17.77 2.18 -18.35
CA ALA A 132 17.28 1.03 -17.62
C ALA A 132 15.89 0.64 -18.14
N PHE A 133 15.66 -0.66 -18.25
CA PHE A 133 14.40 -1.24 -18.69
C PHE A 133 13.91 -2.21 -17.63
N ALA A 134 12.61 -2.25 -17.38
CA ALA A 134 12.04 -3.28 -16.53
C ALA A 134 10.69 -3.75 -17.04
N LEU A 135 10.42 -5.02 -16.77
CA LEU A 135 9.11 -5.65 -16.90
C LEU A 135 8.67 -6.11 -15.51
N SER A 136 7.45 -5.80 -15.13
CA SER A 136 6.88 -6.23 -13.86
C SER A 136 5.50 -6.82 -14.07
N THR A 137 5.16 -7.83 -13.28
CA THR A 137 3.81 -8.39 -13.23
C THR A 137 3.37 -8.48 -11.78
N GLY A 138 2.07 -8.40 -11.53
CA GLY A 138 1.57 -8.51 -10.17
C GLY A 138 0.06 -8.59 -10.08
N PHE A 139 -0.38 -8.90 -8.88
CA PHE A 139 -1.79 -8.85 -8.49
C PHE A 139 -1.91 -8.01 -7.21
N ARG A 140 -2.89 -7.10 -7.19
CA ARG A 140 -3.12 -6.22 -6.05
C ARG A 140 -4.59 -6.28 -5.63
N THR A 141 -4.79 -6.25 -4.30
CA THR A 141 -6.10 -6.02 -3.70
C THR A 141 -5.97 -4.86 -2.71
N VAL A 142 -6.80 -3.86 -2.86
CA VAL A 142 -6.82 -2.71 -1.95
C VAL A 142 -8.24 -2.51 -1.43
N ILE A 143 -8.35 -2.32 -0.11
CA ILE A 143 -9.57 -1.91 0.57
C ILE A 143 -9.25 -0.62 1.32
N SER A 144 -10.05 0.41 1.12
CA SER A 144 -9.91 1.71 1.75
C SER A 144 -11.25 2.16 2.32
N MET A 145 -11.29 2.42 3.62
CA MET A 145 -12.40 3.09 4.30
C MET A 145 -11.88 4.43 4.81
N HIS A 146 -12.58 5.50 4.51
CA HIS A 146 -12.12 6.85 4.83
C HIS A 146 -13.26 7.72 5.37
N ASN A 147 -13.02 8.34 6.51
CA ASN A 147 -13.96 9.21 7.24
C ASN A 147 -15.31 8.55 7.57
N VAL A 148 -15.34 7.24 7.81
CA VAL A 148 -16.58 6.56 8.17
C VAL A 148 -17.00 6.98 9.59
N PRO A 149 -18.23 7.49 9.79
CA PRO A 149 -18.72 7.86 11.10
C PRO A 149 -18.68 6.69 12.08
N TYR A 150 -18.31 6.97 13.33
CA TYR A 150 -18.16 5.94 14.37
C TYR A 150 -19.46 5.18 14.64
N ASP A 151 -20.60 5.88 14.56
CA ASP A 151 -21.93 5.31 14.78
C ASP A 151 -22.31 4.32 13.68
N VAL A 152 -22.06 4.65 12.41
CA VAL A 152 -22.27 3.76 11.26
C VAL A 152 -21.43 2.49 11.42
N LEU A 153 -20.15 2.64 11.78
CA LEU A 153 -19.29 1.47 11.96
C LEU A 153 -19.70 0.62 13.16
N ASN A 154 -20.05 1.23 14.28
CA ASN A 154 -20.47 0.49 15.47
C ASN A 154 -21.75 -0.32 15.23
N PHE A 155 -22.76 0.26 14.56
CA PHE A 155 -23.94 -0.49 14.18
C PHE A 155 -23.66 -1.60 13.16
N SER A 156 -22.74 -1.36 12.25
CA SER A 156 -22.31 -2.39 11.28
C SER A 156 -21.59 -3.56 11.95
N TYR A 157 -20.83 -3.32 13.01
CA TYR A 157 -20.02 -4.33 13.70
C TYR A 157 -20.76 -4.96 14.90
N LEU A 158 -21.41 -4.11 15.74
CA LEU A 158 -22.07 -4.56 16.97
C LEU A 158 -23.55 -4.96 16.76
N GLY A 159 -24.10 -4.65 15.59
CA GLY A 159 -25.51 -4.84 15.27
C GLY A 159 -26.39 -3.68 15.74
N LEU A 160 -27.63 -3.66 15.28
CA LEU A 160 -28.62 -2.63 15.62
C LEU A 160 -29.04 -2.68 17.11
N ASN A 161 -28.80 -3.80 17.79
CA ASN A 161 -29.04 -3.98 19.21
C ASN A 161 -28.01 -3.23 20.12
N TYR A 162 -27.09 -2.46 19.54
CA TYR A 162 -26.17 -1.64 20.31
C TYR A 162 -26.88 -0.47 20.99
N ARG A 163 -27.46 -0.75 22.16
CA ARG A 163 -28.32 0.17 22.95
C ARG A 163 -27.72 1.56 23.18
N PRO A 164 -26.39 1.73 23.43
CA PRO A 164 -25.84 3.08 23.71
C PRO A 164 -25.99 4.08 22.56
N GLN A 165 -26.30 3.62 21.35
CA GLN A 165 -26.47 4.47 20.16
C GLN A 165 -27.91 4.44 19.60
N GLN A 166 -28.83 3.69 20.20
CA GLN A 166 -30.23 3.68 19.80
C GLN A 166 -30.94 4.97 20.22
N ASN A 167 -31.99 5.33 19.49
CA ASN A 167 -32.84 6.51 19.72
C ASN A 167 -32.10 7.85 19.65
N ILE A 168 -30.90 7.88 19.10
CA ILE A 168 -30.12 9.07 18.80
C ILE A 168 -30.23 9.40 17.33
N ASN A 169 -30.48 10.66 17.01
CA ASN A 169 -30.53 11.13 15.65
C ASN A 169 -29.10 11.49 15.18
N TYR A 170 -28.57 10.72 14.24
CA TYR A 170 -27.26 10.96 13.66
C TYR A 170 -27.39 11.72 12.36
N ILE A 171 -26.64 12.82 12.25
CA ILE A 171 -26.57 13.65 11.05
C ILE A 171 -25.09 13.79 10.68
N ASP A 172 -24.68 13.27 9.54
CA ASP A 172 -23.38 13.54 8.99
C ASP A 172 -23.50 14.07 7.56
N ASN A 173 -23.01 15.30 7.36
CA ASN A 173 -22.98 16.00 6.09
C ASN A 173 -21.56 15.95 5.46
N ARG A 174 -20.62 15.26 6.10
CA ARG A 174 -19.27 15.07 5.58
C ARG A 174 -19.22 13.81 4.73
N PRO A 175 -18.63 13.90 3.52
CA PRO A 175 -18.53 12.73 2.67
C PRO A 175 -17.63 11.65 3.29
N PHE A 176 -18.14 10.44 3.36
CA PHE A 176 -17.33 9.26 3.66
C PHE A 176 -17.41 8.22 2.55
N ARG A 177 -16.43 7.35 2.50
CA ARG A 177 -16.33 6.36 1.43
C ARG A 177 -15.69 5.05 1.91
N ALA A 178 -16.12 3.97 1.25
CA ALA A 178 -15.48 2.67 1.32
C ALA A 178 -15.27 2.18 -0.11
N THR A 179 -14.06 1.77 -0.45
CA THR A 179 -13.71 1.30 -1.80
C THR A 179 -12.87 0.04 -1.68
N ALA A 180 -13.19 -0.96 -2.46
CA ALA A 180 -12.41 -2.19 -2.57
C ALA A 180 -12.19 -2.52 -4.05
N MET A 181 -10.97 -2.90 -4.41
CA MET A 181 -10.62 -3.26 -5.78
C MET A 181 -9.55 -4.35 -5.79
N ALA A 182 -9.71 -5.31 -6.70
CA ALA A 182 -8.72 -6.36 -6.98
C ALA A 182 -8.41 -6.38 -8.47
N TRP A 183 -7.12 -6.38 -8.83
CA TRP A 183 -6.68 -6.33 -10.21
C TRP A 183 -5.31 -6.98 -10.43
N GLY A 184 -5.11 -7.52 -11.64
CA GLY A 184 -3.79 -7.86 -12.15
C GLY A 184 -3.16 -6.66 -12.84
N GLU A 185 -1.84 -6.56 -12.82
CA GLU A 185 -1.08 -5.51 -13.52
C GLU A 185 0.13 -6.09 -14.26
N ILE A 186 0.39 -5.53 -15.44
CA ILE A 186 1.59 -5.79 -16.23
C ILE A 186 2.20 -4.42 -16.51
N GLY A 187 3.41 -4.18 -16.02
CA GLY A 187 4.11 -2.91 -16.12
C GLY A 187 5.36 -3.01 -16.99
N VAL A 188 5.56 -2.01 -17.83
CA VAL A 188 6.80 -1.77 -18.57
C VAL A 188 7.36 -0.45 -18.10
N SER A 189 8.62 -0.47 -17.66
CA SER A 189 9.31 0.70 -17.14
C SER A 189 10.55 1.02 -17.96
N TYR A 190 10.79 2.30 -18.13
CA TYR A 190 11.98 2.83 -18.75
C TYR A 190 12.52 3.99 -17.94
N ALA A 191 13.84 4.02 -17.73
CA ALA A 191 14.51 5.14 -17.09
C ALA A 191 15.77 5.53 -17.88
N TYR A 192 16.09 6.83 -17.85
CA TYR A 192 17.20 7.40 -18.58
C TYR A 192 17.94 8.46 -17.77
N THR A 193 19.28 8.38 -17.75
CA THR A 193 20.15 9.43 -17.23
C THR A 193 20.37 10.49 -18.28
N PHE A 194 19.63 11.58 -18.18
CA PHE A 194 19.64 12.66 -19.18
C PHE A 194 20.73 13.69 -18.94
N PHE A 195 21.24 13.79 -17.72
CA PHE A 195 22.35 14.67 -17.39
C PHE A 195 23.32 13.98 -16.43
N ALA A 196 24.60 14.04 -16.78
CA ALA A 196 25.69 13.56 -15.93
C ALA A 196 26.93 14.42 -16.24
N ARG A 197 27.29 15.30 -15.33
CA ARG A 197 28.45 16.19 -15.47
C ARG A 197 29.09 16.42 -14.11
N GLY A 198 30.39 16.18 -14.01
CA GLY A 198 31.10 16.25 -12.73
C GLY A 198 30.50 15.27 -11.73
N PHE A 199 30.02 15.78 -10.61
CA PHE A 199 29.41 14.97 -9.54
C PHE A 199 27.88 14.97 -9.57
N ASP A 200 27.26 15.62 -10.54
CA ASP A 200 25.82 15.80 -10.60
C ASP A 200 25.21 14.89 -11.65
N VAL A 201 24.28 14.03 -11.23
CA VAL A 201 23.58 13.09 -12.10
C VAL A 201 22.09 13.27 -11.94
N TRP A 202 21.38 13.42 -13.06
CA TRP A 202 19.93 13.47 -13.13
C TRP A 202 19.39 12.36 -13.99
N SER A 203 18.40 11.67 -13.48
CA SER A 203 17.70 10.61 -14.20
C SER A 203 16.19 10.80 -14.10
N ALA A 204 15.47 10.36 -15.12
CA ALA A 204 14.02 10.32 -15.15
C ALA A 204 13.55 8.93 -15.54
N GLY A 205 12.36 8.56 -15.09
CA GLY A 205 11.76 7.26 -15.41
C GLY A 205 10.26 7.36 -15.55
N ILE A 206 9.72 6.43 -16.32
CA ILE A 206 8.28 6.25 -16.53
C ILE A 206 7.95 4.77 -16.46
N THR A 207 6.81 4.45 -15.87
CA THR A 207 6.20 3.12 -15.92
C THR A 207 4.81 3.24 -16.54
N MET A 208 4.50 2.39 -17.50
CA MET A 208 3.16 2.19 -18.04
C MET A 208 2.64 0.83 -17.60
N LYS A 209 1.45 0.82 -16.99
CA LYS A 209 0.81 -0.39 -16.46
C LYS A 209 -0.47 -0.69 -17.23
N ARG A 210 -0.62 -1.93 -17.71
CA ARG A 210 -1.91 -2.46 -18.15
C ARG A 210 -2.62 -3.03 -16.94
N LEU A 211 -3.85 -2.58 -16.68
CA LEU A 211 -4.65 -2.97 -15.52
C LEU A 211 -5.79 -3.89 -15.94
N LEU A 212 -5.93 -5.01 -15.25
CA LEU A 212 -6.93 -6.07 -15.48
C LEU A 212 -7.79 -6.22 -14.24
N GLY A 213 -8.90 -5.48 -14.17
CA GLY A 213 -9.79 -5.46 -13.01
C GLY A 213 -10.59 -6.74 -12.86
N VAL A 214 -10.41 -7.45 -11.75
CA VAL A 214 -11.11 -8.68 -11.40
C VAL A 214 -12.36 -8.39 -10.58
N ALA A 215 -12.26 -7.53 -9.59
CA ALA A 215 -13.36 -7.11 -8.74
C ALA A 215 -13.25 -5.62 -8.40
N GLY A 216 -14.38 -4.96 -8.29
CA GLY A 216 -14.45 -3.58 -7.85
C GLY A 216 -15.75 -3.30 -7.11
N MET A 217 -15.64 -2.59 -6.00
CA MET A 217 -16.79 -2.12 -5.23
C MET A 217 -16.45 -0.76 -4.63
N TYR A 218 -17.39 0.15 -4.66
CA TYR A 218 -17.28 1.39 -3.91
C TYR A 218 -18.63 1.81 -3.36
N THR A 219 -18.58 2.45 -2.19
CA THR A 219 -19.70 3.15 -1.59
C THR A 219 -19.23 4.55 -1.26
N LYS A 220 -19.97 5.54 -1.71
CA LYS A 220 -19.76 6.93 -1.37
C LYS A 220 -21.05 7.48 -0.80
N VAL A 221 -20.98 7.99 0.42
CA VAL A 221 -22.09 8.67 1.08
C VAL A 221 -21.73 10.15 1.19
N ASN A 222 -22.53 11.03 0.61
CA ASN A 222 -22.33 12.47 0.68
C ASN A 222 -22.97 13.04 1.95
N GLN A 223 -24.12 12.49 2.33
CA GLN A 223 -24.90 12.92 3.48
C GLN A 223 -25.74 11.75 3.99
N ILE A 224 -25.85 11.63 5.30
CA ILE A 224 -26.76 10.69 5.96
C ILE A 224 -27.41 11.34 7.19
N ASN A 225 -28.72 11.11 7.34
CA ASN A 225 -29.46 11.45 8.55
C ASN A 225 -30.36 10.27 8.90
N TYR A 226 -30.11 9.65 10.07
CA TYR A 226 -30.82 8.44 10.46
C TYR A 226 -30.93 8.29 11.98
N THR A 227 -31.87 7.44 12.39
CA THR A 227 -32.07 7.01 13.77
C THR A 227 -32.31 5.51 13.80
N VAL A 228 -31.58 4.79 14.62
CA VAL A 228 -31.89 3.38 14.96
C VAL A 228 -32.82 3.39 16.15
N LEU A 229 -34.05 2.92 15.95
CA LEU A 229 -35.11 2.96 16.97
C LEU A 229 -35.02 1.78 17.94
N ASN A 230 -34.67 0.61 17.42
CA ASN A 230 -34.52 -0.63 18.18
C ASN A 230 -33.60 -1.61 17.41
N ASP A 231 -33.54 -2.85 17.85
CA ASP A 231 -32.69 -3.91 17.29
C ASP A 231 -33.01 -4.32 15.84
N SER A 232 -34.12 -3.86 15.30
CA SER A 232 -34.59 -4.24 13.96
C SER A 232 -35.15 -3.10 13.13
N THR A 233 -35.26 -1.87 13.68
CA THR A 233 -35.93 -0.75 13.03
C THR A 233 -34.99 0.44 12.85
N ILE A 234 -34.86 0.91 11.60
CA ILE A 234 -34.06 2.08 11.23
C ILE A 234 -34.97 3.08 10.51
N ASN A 235 -34.94 4.33 10.96
CA ASN A 235 -35.55 5.46 10.30
C ASN A 235 -34.46 6.29 9.59
N VAL A 236 -34.37 6.17 8.28
CA VAL A 236 -33.48 7.00 7.44
C VAL A 236 -34.28 8.22 7.00
N LYS A 237 -33.96 9.39 7.56
CA LYS A 237 -34.63 10.65 7.26
C LYS A 237 -34.11 11.28 5.97
N ASN A 238 -32.82 11.10 5.67
CA ASN A 238 -32.19 11.51 4.44
C ASN A 238 -30.96 10.68 4.13
N LEU A 239 -30.80 10.27 2.88
CA LEU A 239 -29.60 9.58 2.38
C LEU A 239 -29.27 10.10 0.99
N ASP A 240 -28.02 10.55 0.82
CA ASP A 240 -27.39 10.81 -0.47
C ASP A 240 -26.17 9.90 -0.62
N ALA A 241 -26.30 8.86 -1.44
CA ALA A 241 -25.28 7.83 -1.57
C ALA A 241 -25.20 7.25 -2.97
N THR A 242 -24.01 6.82 -3.38
CA THR A 242 -23.77 6.07 -4.62
C THR A 242 -23.01 4.80 -4.28
N VAL A 243 -23.43 3.68 -4.85
CA VAL A 243 -22.81 2.36 -4.70
C VAL A 243 -22.52 1.80 -6.08
N GLY A 244 -21.29 1.36 -6.32
CA GLY A 244 -20.91 0.63 -7.52
C GLY A 244 -20.41 -0.77 -7.15
N LEU A 245 -20.79 -1.78 -7.92
CA LEU A 245 -20.45 -3.17 -7.68
C LEU A 245 -20.14 -3.88 -8.99
N ALA A 246 -18.99 -4.57 -9.04
CA ALA A 246 -18.59 -5.46 -10.13
C ALA A 246 -17.78 -6.62 -9.55
N LEU A 247 -18.42 -7.73 -9.25
CA LEU A 247 -17.80 -8.91 -8.64
C LEU A 247 -17.81 -10.10 -9.60
N PRO A 248 -16.87 -11.05 -9.46
CA PRO A 248 -16.83 -12.28 -10.24
C PRO A 248 -17.83 -13.32 -9.72
N MET A 249 -19.10 -12.92 -9.60
CA MET A 249 -20.17 -13.77 -9.09
C MET A 249 -21.53 -13.47 -9.74
N ASN A 250 -22.41 -14.43 -9.71
CA ASN A 250 -23.81 -14.26 -10.10
C ASN A 250 -24.60 -13.64 -8.94
N TYR A 251 -25.10 -12.42 -9.10
CA TYR A 251 -25.83 -11.67 -8.05
C TYR A 251 -27.19 -12.30 -7.68
N ASN A 252 -27.77 -13.11 -8.57
CA ASN A 252 -29.07 -13.75 -8.30
C ASN A 252 -28.94 -15.11 -7.60
N ALA A 253 -27.76 -15.73 -7.63
CA ALA A 253 -27.52 -17.04 -7.05
C ALA A 253 -26.40 -17.05 -6.00
N ASN A 254 -25.65 -15.95 -5.82
CA ASN A 254 -24.44 -15.84 -4.99
C ASN A 254 -23.37 -16.92 -5.32
N THR A 255 -23.39 -17.45 -6.54
CA THR A 255 -22.40 -18.42 -6.99
C THR A 255 -21.26 -17.73 -7.73
N ALA A 256 -20.06 -18.28 -7.65
CA ALA A 256 -18.92 -17.76 -8.40
C ALA A 256 -19.24 -17.78 -9.92
N ASN A 257 -18.99 -16.64 -10.58
CA ASN A 257 -19.08 -16.50 -12.03
C ASN A 257 -17.80 -15.81 -12.52
N THR A 258 -16.83 -16.64 -12.85
CA THR A 258 -15.50 -16.21 -13.31
C THR A 258 -15.39 -16.06 -14.82
N ASN A 259 -16.47 -16.23 -15.57
CA ASN A 259 -16.47 -16.09 -17.02
C ASN A 259 -17.22 -14.81 -17.47
N PRO A 260 -16.50 -13.77 -17.96
CA PRO A 260 -15.05 -13.62 -17.95
C PRO A 260 -14.55 -13.23 -16.53
N LEU A 261 -13.35 -13.65 -16.15
CA LEU A 261 -12.72 -13.28 -14.87
C LEU A 261 -12.46 -11.76 -14.78
N ILE A 262 -12.04 -11.16 -15.89
CA ILE A 262 -11.77 -9.72 -15.98
C ILE A 262 -13.09 -8.97 -16.14
N LYS A 263 -13.47 -8.18 -15.14
CA LYS A 263 -14.69 -7.38 -15.11
C LYS A 263 -14.46 -5.94 -15.59
N GLY A 264 -13.21 -5.51 -15.67
CA GLY A 264 -12.85 -4.16 -16.12
C GLY A 264 -11.41 -4.07 -16.57
N GLY A 265 -11.04 -2.91 -17.12
CA GLY A 265 -9.67 -2.68 -17.56
C GLY A 265 -9.32 -1.20 -17.60
N GLY A 266 -8.02 -0.92 -17.64
CA GLY A 266 -7.50 0.43 -17.66
C GLY A 266 -6.01 0.48 -17.89
N PHE A 267 -5.48 1.69 -17.71
CA PHE A 267 -4.05 1.95 -17.72
C PHE A 267 -3.68 2.74 -16.49
N GLY A 268 -2.47 2.51 -16.01
CA GLY A 268 -1.83 3.26 -14.94
C GLY A 268 -0.46 3.76 -15.40
N PHE A 269 0.00 4.86 -14.81
CA PHE A 269 1.27 5.47 -15.12
C PHE A 269 1.97 5.87 -13.81
N ASP A 270 3.28 5.69 -13.80
CA ASP A 270 4.15 6.26 -12.77
C ASP A 270 5.21 7.11 -13.45
N PHE A 271 5.58 8.20 -12.80
CA PHE A 271 6.64 9.11 -13.26
C PHE A 271 7.63 9.31 -12.14
N GLY A 272 8.89 9.48 -12.48
CA GLY A 272 9.89 9.72 -11.48
C GLY A 272 11.10 10.46 -11.98
N VAL A 273 11.71 11.24 -11.08
CA VAL A 273 12.96 11.95 -11.32
C VAL A 273 13.85 11.73 -10.10
N THR A 274 15.14 11.55 -10.34
CA THR A 274 16.15 11.44 -9.29
C THR A 274 17.32 12.36 -9.61
N TYR A 275 17.72 13.12 -8.60
CA TYR A 275 19.01 13.81 -8.56
C TYR A 275 19.94 13.06 -7.62
N GLN A 276 21.18 12.84 -8.06
CA GLN A 276 22.21 12.20 -7.27
C GLN A 276 23.47 13.02 -7.27
N ARG A 277 24.03 13.28 -6.10
CA ARG A 277 25.35 13.87 -5.90
C ARG A 277 26.37 12.79 -5.62
N LEU A 278 27.31 12.56 -6.55
CA LEU A 278 28.36 11.57 -6.42
C LEU A 278 29.43 11.96 -5.42
N SER A 279 30.15 10.99 -4.88
CA SER A 279 31.26 11.20 -3.97
C SER A 279 32.47 11.80 -4.71
N ARG A 280 33.27 12.59 -4.02
CA ARG A 280 34.48 13.26 -4.56
C ARG A 280 35.58 12.31 -5.03
N TYR A 281 35.51 11.03 -4.72
CA TYR A 281 36.50 10.04 -5.11
C TYR A 281 36.41 9.59 -6.58
N HIS A 282 35.35 9.99 -7.30
CA HIS A 282 35.10 9.62 -8.70
C HIS A 282 35.12 10.89 -9.57
N GLN A 283 36.00 10.89 -10.58
CA GLN A 283 36.18 12.06 -11.46
C GLN A 283 35.20 12.04 -12.65
N GLU A 284 34.67 10.87 -13.02
CA GLU A 284 33.70 10.71 -14.11
C GLU A 284 32.60 9.73 -13.70
N PRO A 285 31.32 10.02 -14.01
CA PRO A 285 30.23 9.10 -13.72
C PRO A 285 30.28 7.90 -14.64
N TYR A 286 30.42 6.73 -14.08
CA TYR A 286 30.26 5.46 -14.76
C TYR A 286 28.81 5.00 -14.65
N PHE A 287 28.32 4.35 -15.69
CA PHE A 287 26.98 3.81 -15.69
C PHE A 287 27.03 2.30 -15.53
N ASN A 288 26.12 1.74 -14.75
CA ASN A 288 25.97 0.30 -14.67
C ASN A 288 25.69 -0.26 -16.08
N THR A 289 26.54 -1.18 -16.53
CA THR A 289 26.41 -1.84 -17.83
C THR A 289 26.49 -3.35 -17.65
N LEU A 290 26.14 -4.10 -18.72
CA LEU A 290 26.37 -5.54 -18.80
C LEU A 290 27.83 -5.92 -18.55
N CYS A 291 28.76 -5.00 -18.76
CA CYS A 291 30.19 -5.18 -18.53
C CYS A 291 30.64 -4.75 -17.14
N ALA A 292 29.74 -4.68 -16.18
CA ALA A 292 30.06 -4.41 -14.77
C ALA A 292 30.91 -3.17 -14.56
N GLN A 293 30.33 -2.06 -14.80
CA GLN A 293 30.90 -0.83 -14.27
C GLN A 293 30.68 -0.78 -12.75
N PRO A 294 31.68 -0.28 -12.01
CA PRO A 294 31.50 -0.11 -10.58
C PRO A 294 30.31 0.81 -10.34
N TYR A 295 29.48 0.43 -9.40
CA TYR A 295 28.46 1.32 -8.87
C TYR A 295 29.19 2.50 -8.19
N GLU A 296 28.84 3.71 -8.55
CA GLU A 296 29.40 4.89 -7.92
C GLU A 296 28.62 5.28 -6.68
N ASP A 297 29.37 5.39 -5.58
CA ASP A 297 28.79 5.86 -4.34
C ASP A 297 28.42 7.35 -4.43
N TYR A 298 27.24 7.65 -3.94
CA TYR A 298 26.73 9.01 -3.82
C TYR A 298 26.95 9.54 -2.39
N ILE A 299 26.93 10.85 -2.24
CA ILE A 299 26.83 11.52 -0.95
C ILE A 299 25.37 11.58 -0.52
N TYR A 300 24.52 12.04 -1.44
CA TYR A 300 23.07 12.04 -1.22
C TYR A 300 22.32 11.92 -2.55
N ARG A 301 21.06 11.51 -2.43
CA ARG A 301 20.14 11.31 -3.53
C ARG A 301 18.79 11.88 -3.16
N ILE A 302 18.16 12.62 -4.07
CA ILE A 302 16.81 13.16 -3.92
C ILE A 302 15.95 12.58 -5.01
N GLY A 303 14.84 11.93 -4.65
CA GLY A 303 13.88 11.35 -5.57
C GLY A 303 12.51 12.01 -5.46
N PHE A 304 11.87 12.17 -6.59
CA PHE A 304 10.49 12.60 -6.72
C PHE A 304 9.74 11.61 -7.60
N GLY A 305 8.59 11.12 -7.16
CA GLY A 305 7.76 10.21 -7.91
C GLY A 305 6.27 10.56 -7.82
N LEU A 306 5.57 10.38 -8.92
CA LEU A 306 4.11 10.32 -8.98
C LEU A 306 3.75 8.90 -9.35
N ILE A 307 3.04 8.19 -8.47
CA ILE A 307 2.78 6.76 -8.60
C ILE A 307 1.29 6.46 -8.63
N ASP A 308 0.94 5.38 -9.35
CA ASP A 308 -0.42 4.86 -9.47
C ASP A 308 -1.42 5.89 -10.06
N ILE A 309 -1.01 6.67 -11.05
CA ILE A 309 -1.88 7.60 -11.78
C ILE A 309 -2.68 6.82 -12.81
N GLY A 310 -3.93 6.49 -12.52
CA GLY A 310 -4.76 5.71 -13.42
C GLY A 310 -6.08 5.25 -12.84
N ARG A 311 -6.85 4.54 -13.66
CA ARG A 311 -8.16 4.03 -13.27
C ARG A 311 -8.50 2.72 -13.98
N ILE A 312 -9.40 1.96 -13.37
CA ILE A 312 -10.04 0.80 -13.98
C ILE A 312 -11.51 1.15 -14.23
N LYS A 313 -11.96 0.96 -15.46
CA LYS A 313 -13.36 1.04 -15.83
C LYS A 313 -13.96 -0.37 -15.79
N PHE A 314 -14.87 -0.59 -14.83
CA PHE A 314 -15.66 -1.81 -14.73
C PHE A 314 -16.88 -1.71 -15.63
N LYS A 315 -17.11 -2.74 -16.46
CA LYS A 315 -18.20 -2.79 -17.45
C LYS A 315 -18.93 -4.13 -17.44
N THR A 316 -18.24 -5.20 -17.07
CA THR A 316 -18.80 -6.56 -17.08
C THR A 316 -19.33 -6.89 -15.70
N ASN A 317 -20.57 -7.33 -15.62
CA ASN A 317 -21.28 -7.59 -14.37
C ASN A 317 -21.20 -6.39 -13.39
N ALA A 318 -21.23 -5.19 -13.96
CA ALA A 318 -21.12 -3.95 -13.22
C ALA A 318 -22.51 -3.33 -13.03
N THR A 319 -22.76 -2.85 -11.83
CA THR A 319 -24.00 -2.16 -11.48
C THR A 319 -23.65 -0.94 -10.64
N GLU A 320 -24.28 0.18 -10.95
CA GLU A 320 -24.19 1.40 -10.16
C GLU A 320 -25.58 1.82 -9.71
N MET A 321 -25.72 2.16 -8.45
CA MET A 321 -26.97 2.64 -7.84
C MET A 321 -26.72 3.99 -7.19
N THR A 322 -27.69 4.89 -7.29
CA THR A 322 -27.64 6.21 -6.66
C THR A 322 -28.94 6.49 -5.91
N ILE A 323 -28.81 6.92 -4.69
CA ILE A 323 -29.89 7.39 -3.82
C ILE A 323 -29.66 8.88 -3.63
N ASN A 324 -30.59 9.71 -4.15
CA ASN A 324 -30.46 11.16 -4.14
C ASN A 324 -31.43 11.78 -3.12
N ASN A 325 -30.94 12.11 -1.93
CA ASN A 325 -31.69 12.80 -0.88
C ASN A 325 -33.08 12.16 -0.61
N ARG A 326 -33.08 10.86 -0.29
CA ARG A 326 -34.30 10.10 -0.05
C ARG A 326 -34.40 9.67 1.41
N SER A 327 -35.63 9.59 1.91
CA SER A 327 -35.97 9.00 3.19
C SER A 327 -36.49 7.58 3.02
N SER A 328 -36.34 6.76 4.05
CA SER A 328 -36.86 5.39 4.05
C SER A 328 -37.03 4.88 5.48
N TYR A 329 -38.12 4.17 5.73
CA TYR A 329 -38.37 3.53 7.01
C TYR A 329 -38.24 2.02 6.86
N TRP A 330 -37.39 1.42 7.69
CA TRP A 330 -37.04 0.01 7.64
C TRP A 330 -37.47 -0.67 8.91
N GLU A 331 -38.49 -1.51 8.83
CA GLU A 331 -38.90 -2.41 9.91
C GLU A 331 -38.36 -3.82 9.67
N ASN A 332 -38.07 -4.52 10.75
CA ASN A 332 -37.63 -5.92 10.74
C ASN A 332 -36.38 -6.19 9.86
N VAL A 333 -35.42 -5.25 9.84
CA VAL A 333 -34.21 -5.35 9.02
C VAL A 333 -33.43 -6.63 9.28
N THR A 334 -33.35 -7.06 10.56
CA THR A 334 -32.66 -8.28 10.97
C THR A 334 -33.30 -9.57 10.46
N HIS A 335 -34.56 -9.54 10.10
CA HIS A 335 -35.33 -10.69 9.59
C HIS A 335 -35.62 -10.60 8.09
N MET A 336 -35.10 -9.58 7.40
CA MET A 336 -35.30 -9.48 5.95
C MET A 336 -34.48 -10.56 5.22
N PRO A 337 -35.14 -11.36 4.34
CA PRO A 337 -34.46 -12.41 3.58
C PRO A 337 -33.70 -11.76 2.40
N PHE A 338 -32.56 -11.17 2.66
CA PHE A 338 -31.75 -10.60 1.59
C PHE A 338 -31.20 -11.68 0.64
N GLY A 339 -31.05 -12.93 1.08
CA GLY A 339 -30.76 -14.13 0.31
C GLY A 339 -29.65 -14.01 -0.73
N THR A 340 -29.79 -13.08 -1.68
CA THR A 340 -28.82 -12.82 -2.74
C THR A 340 -28.49 -11.33 -2.86
N ILE A 341 -27.32 -11.01 -3.43
CA ILE A 341 -26.90 -9.62 -3.69
C ILE A 341 -27.91 -8.90 -4.56
N GLY A 342 -28.43 -9.55 -5.61
CA GLY A 342 -29.45 -8.97 -6.47
C GLY A 342 -30.72 -8.58 -5.69
N ARG A 343 -31.21 -9.48 -4.84
CA ARG A 343 -32.38 -9.17 -3.98
C ARG A 343 -32.12 -8.05 -3.00
N LEU A 344 -30.90 -7.97 -2.42
CA LEU A 344 -30.49 -6.86 -1.55
C LEU A 344 -30.57 -5.53 -2.29
N LEU A 345 -30.00 -5.43 -3.48
CA LEU A 345 -30.01 -4.22 -4.30
C LEU A 345 -31.44 -3.82 -4.71
N ASP A 346 -32.26 -4.78 -5.14
CA ASP A 346 -33.67 -4.56 -5.46
C ASP A 346 -34.48 -4.06 -4.26
N THR A 347 -34.20 -4.62 -3.07
CA THR A 347 -34.86 -4.22 -1.83
C THR A 347 -34.48 -2.81 -1.43
N ILE A 348 -33.21 -2.45 -1.54
CA ILE A 348 -32.73 -1.07 -1.31
C ILE A 348 -33.45 -0.11 -2.26
N SER A 349 -33.48 -0.41 -3.56
CA SER A 349 -34.20 0.42 -4.54
C SER A 349 -35.68 0.57 -4.19
N TYR A 350 -36.33 -0.54 -3.86
CA TYR A 350 -37.75 -0.51 -3.50
C TYR A 350 -38.05 0.31 -2.24
N LYS A 351 -37.21 0.18 -1.21
CA LYS A 351 -37.38 0.89 0.05
C LYS A 351 -37.22 2.42 -0.07
N PHE A 352 -36.37 2.89 -0.97
CA PHE A 352 -36.14 4.33 -1.19
C PHE A 352 -37.02 4.94 -2.29
N TYR A 353 -37.43 4.16 -3.27
CA TYR A 353 -38.12 4.68 -4.46
C TYR A 353 -39.51 4.05 -4.71
N GLY A 354 -39.90 3.04 -3.93
CA GLY A 354 -41.13 2.25 -4.19
C GLY A 354 -41.05 1.35 -5.42
N ASN A 355 -39.89 1.26 -6.07
CA ASN A 355 -39.66 0.48 -7.29
C ASN A 355 -38.30 -0.19 -7.24
N LYS A 356 -38.19 -1.43 -7.71
CA LYS A 356 -36.96 -2.23 -7.66
C LYS A 356 -35.84 -1.71 -8.57
N THR A 357 -36.14 -0.89 -9.57
CA THR A 357 -35.18 -0.48 -10.60
C THR A 357 -34.80 0.99 -10.55
N SER A 358 -35.53 1.82 -9.83
CA SER A 358 -35.38 3.29 -9.89
C SER A 358 -34.08 3.82 -9.27
N ALA A 359 -33.40 3.05 -8.43
CA ALA A 359 -32.10 3.42 -7.87
C ALA A 359 -30.92 3.10 -8.82
N TYR A 360 -31.12 2.22 -9.80
CA TYR A 360 -30.06 1.85 -10.74
C TYR A 360 -29.73 3.02 -11.66
N SER A 361 -28.48 3.50 -11.61
CA SER A 361 -28.00 4.68 -12.35
C SER A 361 -27.05 4.33 -13.50
N GLY A 362 -26.50 3.10 -13.53
CA GLY A 362 -25.59 2.71 -14.59
C GLY A 362 -25.14 1.27 -14.55
N ASN A 363 -24.56 0.82 -15.67
CA ASN A 363 -23.99 -0.50 -15.86
C ASN A 363 -22.46 -0.45 -15.99
N SER A 364 -21.84 0.67 -15.59
CA SER A 364 -20.39 0.81 -15.59
C SER A 364 -19.96 1.92 -14.66
N PHE A 365 -18.80 1.76 -14.03
CA PHE A 365 -18.21 2.78 -13.17
C PHE A 365 -16.68 2.74 -13.22
N ASN A 366 -16.04 3.77 -12.64
CA ASN A 366 -14.59 3.87 -12.58
C ASN A 366 -14.13 3.87 -11.13
N ILE A 367 -13.07 3.11 -10.85
CA ILE A 367 -12.30 3.23 -9.61
C ILE A 367 -10.89 3.67 -9.97
N TRP A 368 -10.42 4.75 -9.35
CA TRP A 368 -9.06 5.24 -9.52
C TRP A 368 -8.11 4.52 -8.58
N LEU A 369 -6.90 4.27 -9.06
CA LEU A 369 -5.81 3.67 -8.28
C LEU A 369 -5.48 4.53 -7.04
N PRO A 370 -4.79 3.98 -6.05
CA PRO A 370 -4.31 4.70 -4.86
C PRO A 370 -3.15 5.64 -5.19
N SER A 371 -3.43 6.68 -5.96
CA SER A 371 -2.44 7.64 -6.48
C SER A 371 -1.71 8.34 -5.35
N ALA A 372 -0.40 8.48 -5.46
CA ALA A 372 0.42 9.14 -4.45
C ALA A 372 1.60 9.91 -5.05
N LEU A 373 2.00 10.94 -4.31
CA LEU A 373 3.28 11.62 -4.41
C LEU A 373 4.29 10.86 -3.54
N SER A 374 5.46 10.58 -4.06
CA SER A 374 6.57 9.94 -3.35
C SER A 374 7.80 10.84 -3.38
N LEU A 375 8.27 11.26 -2.22
CA LEU A 375 9.50 12.05 -2.05
C LEU A 375 10.50 11.20 -1.30
N GLN A 376 11.73 11.14 -1.79
CA GLN A 376 12.80 10.37 -1.17
C GLN A 376 14.04 11.24 -0.99
N PHE A 377 14.69 11.10 0.16
CA PHE A 377 16.01 11.64 0.42
C PHE A 377 16.87 10.52 0.99
N ASP A 378 17.98 10.21 0.37
CA ASP A 378 18.88 9.14 0.79
C ASP A 378 20.28 9.70 1.00
N TYR A 379 20.86 9.49 2.16
CA TYR A 379 22.16 9.96 2.56
C TYR A 379 23.09 8.81 2.89
N HIS A 380 24.25 8.76 2.22
CA HIS A 380 25.33 7.81 2.47
C HIS A 380 26.40 8.49 3.31
N PHE A 381 26.46 8.18 4.60
CA PHE A 381 27.38 8.88 5.50
C PHE A 381 28.65 8.08 5.80
N GLN A 382 28.65 6.77 5.63
CA GLN A 382 29.83 5.96 5.85
C GLN A 382 29.71 4.62 5.12
N LYS A 383 30.78 4.09 4.60
CA LYS A 383 30.99 2.87 3.79
C LYS A 383 29.80 1.88 3.57
N TYR A 384 29.11 1.51 4.65
CA TYR A 384 27.99 0.58 4.63
C TYR A 384 26.72 1.16 5.25
N TRP A 385 26.77 2.41 5.72
CA TRP A 385 25.70 3.03 6.46
C TRP A 385 25.00 4.10 5.64
N TYR A 386 23.70 3.94 5.54
CA TYR A 386 22.82 4.84 4.80
C TYR A 386 21.63 5.24 5.68
N VAL A 387 21.05 6.39 5.40
CA VAL A 387 19.79 6.83 6.01
C VAL A 387 18.90 7.33 4.90
N ASN A 388 17.74 6.69 4.74
CA ASN A 388 16.70 7.12 3.83
C ASN A 388 15.60 7.85 4.60
N SER A 389 15.06 8.93 4.03
CA SER A 389 13.80 9.54 4.43
C SER A 389 12.84 9.48 3.25
N SER A 390 11.66 8.92 3.46
CA SER A 390 10.62 8.78 2.43
C SER A 390 9.32 9.38 2.92
N LEU A 391 8.71 10.23 2.10
CA LEU A 391 7.34 10.73 2.31
C LEU A 391 6.47 10.23 1.16
N ILE A 392 5.44 9.48 1.49
CA ILE A 392 4.41 9.05 0.55
C ILE A 392 3.12 9.76 0.95
N TYR A 393 2.57 10.55 0.03
CA TYR A 393 1.38 11.34 0.27
C TYR A 393 0.30 10.98 -0.76
N GLY A 394 -0.72 10.26 -0.29
CA GLY A 394 -1.86 9.87 -1.12
C GLY A 394 -2.75 11.05 -1.46
N PHE A 395 -3.18 11.14 -2.71
CA PHE A 395 -4.16 12.14 -3.15
C PHE A 395 -5.24 11.48 -4.03
N PRO A 396 -6.52 11.71 -3.72
CA PRO A 396 -7.60 11.13 -4.50
C PRO A 396 -7.81 11.91 -5.80
N MET A 397 -7.70 11.23 -6.95
CA MET A 397 -7.92 11.83 -8.28
C MET A 397 -9.39 12.15 -8.57
N SER A 398 -10.32 11.49 -7.91
CA SER A 398 -11.76 11.73 -8.04
C SER A 398 -12.53 11.23 -6.82
N LYS A 399 -13.86 11.46 -6.85
CA LYS A 399 -14.78 11.00 -5.79
C LYS A 399 -14.85 9.47 -5.65
N GLY A 400 -14.53 8.70 -6.68
CA GLY A 400 -14.46 7.23 -6.69
C GLY A 400 -13.03 6.68 -6.51
N SER A 401 -12.09 7.47 -5.98
CA SER A 401 -10.72 7.02 -5.77
C SER A 401 -10.56 6.20 -4.50
N ILE A 402 -9.65 5.24 -4.54
CA ILE A 402 -9.07 4.68 -3.35
C ILE A 402 -8.30 5.79 -2.63
N VAL A 403 -8.54 5.97 -1.33
CA VAL A 403 -7.80 6.93 -0.51
C VAL A 403 -6.65 6.20 0.14
N ARG A 404 -5.44 6.62 -0.22
CA ARG A 404 -4.21 6.10 0.38
C ARG A 404 -3.79 7.03 1.51
N PRO A 405 -3.59 6.52 2.75
CA PRO A 405 -3.06 7.30 3.85
C PRO A 405 -1.64 7.81 3.58
N ALA A 406 -1.28 8.93 4.22
CA ALA A 406 0.07 9.46 4.14
C ALA A 406 1.04 8.68 5.04
N GLU A 407 2.31 8.62 4.64
CA GLU A 407 3.36 8.00 5.45
C GLU A 407 4.69 8.73 5.28
N LEU A 408 5.27 9.13 6.42
CA LEU A 408 6.63 9.65 6.51
C LEU A 408 7.51 8.62 7.22
N ALA A 409 8.59 8.21 6.61
CA ALA A 409 9.52 7.24 7.21
C ALA A 409 10.96 7.74 7.19
N ILE A 410 11.73 7.34 8.20
CA ILE A 410 13.18 7.47 8.26
C ILE A 410 13.74 6.06 8.47
N THR A 411 14.57 5.60 7.54
CA THR A 411 15.08 4.23 7.50
C THR A 411 16.60 4.24 7.52
N PRO A 412 17.25 4.19 8.71
CA PRO A 412 18.65 3.83 8.79
C PRO A 412 18.84 2.38 8.32
N ARG A 413 19.89 2.16 7.52
CA ARG A 413 20.22 0.84 7.02
C ARG A 413 21.72 0.59 6.99
N PHE A 414 22.09 -0.63 7.30
CA PHE A 414 23.41 -1.21 7.06
C PHE A 414 23.33 -2.09 5.82
N GLU A 415 24.13 -1.82 4.81
CA GLU A 415 23.99 -2.42 3.49
C GLU A 415 25.34 -2.91 2.96
N THR A 416 25.39 -4.19 2.60
CA THR A 416 26.50 -4.82 1.87
C THR A 416 25.94 -5.54 0.63
N SER A 417 26.81 -6.07 -0.23
CA SER A 417 26.36 -6.85 -1.39
C SER A 417 25.56 -8.10 -1.05
N MET A 418 25.88 -8.74 0.08
CA MET A 418 25.27 -10.01 0.51
C MET A 418 24.20 -9.84 1.58
N PHE A 419 24.33 -8.81 2.40
CA PHE A 419 23.49 -8.61 3.57
C PHE A 419 23.07 -7.16 3.73
N GLU A 420 21.82 -6.96 4.12
CA GLU A 420 21.26 -5.65 4.46
C GLU A 420 20.35 -5.81 5.68
N ILE A 421 20.43 -4.86 6.59
CA ILE A 421 19.48 -4.70 7.69
C ILE A 421 19.00 -3.25 7.72
N SER A 422 17.71 -3.07 7.81
CA SER A 422 17.04 -1.77 7.77
C SER A 422 16.07 -1.64 8.94
N LEU A 423 16.01 -0.48 9.55
CA LEU A 423 15.13 -0.18 10.68
C LEU A 423 14.23 1.02 10.32
N PRO A 424 13.15 0.81 9.56
CA PRO A 424 12.21 1.88 9.24
C PRO A 424 11.49 2.37 10.50
N VAL A 425 11.56 3.68 10.74
CA VAL A 425 10.79 4.40 11.75
C VAL A 425 9.87 5.32 10.98
N SER A 426 8.56 5.14 11.12
CA SER A 426 7.58 5.88 10.32
C SER A 426 6.47 6.50 11.13
N LEU A 427 5.82 7.51 10.55
CA LEU A 427 4.60 8.14 11.02
C LEU A 427 3.52 7.96 9.96
N TYR A 428 2.52 7.13 10.29
CA TYR A 428 1.43 6.79 9.40
C TYR A 428 0.19 7.65 9.68
N ASP A 429 -0.42 8.14 8.61
CA ASP A 429 -1.63 8.99 8.66
C ASP A 429 -1.48 10.13 9.67
N TRP A 430 -0.25 10.65 9.81
CA TRP A 430 0.17 11.74 10.71
C TRP A 430 -0.11 11.50 12.21
N THR A 431 -0.56 10.31 12.59
CA THR A 431 -1.05 10.01 13.95
C THR A 431 -0.44 8.78 14.59
N LEU A 432 0.04 7.83 13.79
CA LEU A 432 0.51 6.53 14.29
C LEU A 432 2.02 6.36 14.06
N PRO A 433 2.86 6.56 15.08
CA PRO A 433 4.30 6.26 15.00
C PRO A 433 4.54 4.75 14.91
N ARG A 434 5.61 4.33 14.21
CA ARG A 434 5.89 2.95 13.85
C ARG A 434 7.37 2.65 13.82
N VAL A 435 7.75 1.42 14.15
CA VAL A 435 9.11 0.88 14.01
C VAL A 435 9.04 -0.48 13.34
N GLY A 436 9.83 -0.65 12.31
CA GLY A 436 9.95 -1.87 11.55
C GLY A 436 11.34 -2.49 11.62
N LEU A 437 11.49 -3.63 11.00
CA LEU A 437 12.77 -4.32 10.77
C LEU A 437 12.68 -5.06 9.44
N ALA A 438 13.66 -4.84 8.59
CA ALA A 438 13.84 -5.64 7.39
C ALA A 438 15.25 -6.18 7.30
N MET A 439 15.35 -7.36 6.69
CA MET A 439 16.61 -8.03 6.46
C MET A 439 16.62 -8.60 5.03
N ARG A 440 17.74 -8.38 4.35
CA ARG A 440 18.04 -9.03 3.07
C ARG A 440 19.29 -9.89 3.22
N VAL A 441 19.20 -11.12 2.76
CA VAL A 441 20.33 -12.03 2.64
C VAL A 441 20.38 -12.53 1.21
N TYR A 442 21.41 -12.14 0.45
CA TYR A 442 21.46 -12.34 -1.00
C TYR A 442 20.19 -11.80 -1.67
N GLY A 443 19.48 -12.65 -2.39
CA GLY A 443 18.23 -12.33 -3.09
C GLY A 443 16.96 -12.54 -2.28
N PHE A 444 17.05 -12.98 -1.04
CA PHE A 444 15.90 -13.15 -0.15
C PHE A 444 15.76 -11.94 0.77
N THR A 445 14.62 -11.31 0.74
CA THR A 445 14.27 -10.19 1.63
C THR A 445 13.04 -10.55 2.43
N ILE A 446 13.06 -10.27 3.73
CA ILE A 446 11.90 -10.36 4.62
C ILE A 446 11.88 -9.16 5.53
N GLY A 447 10.68 -8.67 5.84
CA GLY A 447 10.55 -7.54 6.75
C GLY A 447 9.14 -7.30 7.22
N THR A 448 9.06 -6.39 8.16
CA THR A 448 7.83 -5.80 8.66
C THR A 448 8.10 -4.35 9.01
N ASP A 449 7.22 -3.46 8.66
CA ASP A 449 7.32 -2.09 9.13
C ASP A 449 6.51 -1.88 10.43
N LYS A 450 6.03 -2.98 11.09
CA LYS A 450 5.24 -2.98 12.35
C LYS A 450 5.65 -4.07 13.33
N LEU A 451 6.72 -3.87 14.06
CA LEU A 451 7.20 -4.80 15.08
C LEU A 451 6.28 -4.90 16.32
N GLY A 452 5.59 -3.82 16.68
CA GLY A 452 4.79 -3.78 17.91
C GLY A 452 3.75 -4.88 18.06
N GLY A 453 3.13 -5.31 16.93
CA GLY A 453 2.18 -6.40 16.91
C GLY A 453 2.77 -7.79 17.14
N PHE A 454 4.09 -7.98 16.90
CA PHE A 454 4.78 -9.25 17.15
C PHE A 454 5.11 -9.45 18.62
N PHE A 455 5.44 -8.37 19.34
CA PHE A 455 5.98 -8.43 20.69
C PHE A 455 4.98 -8.04 21.78
N ASN A 456 3.69 -7.93 21.46
CA ASN A 456 2.62 -7.56 22.38
C ASN A 456 2.78 -6.17 23.04
N PHE A 457 3.54 -5.26 22.45
CA PHE A 457 3.72 -3.92 23.00
C PHE A 457 2.50 -3.03 22.83
N SER A 458 1.58 -3.38 21.93
CA SER A 458 0.34 -2.65 21.70
C SER A 458 -0.79 -3.56 21.26
N ASN A 459 -2.03 -3.10 21.37
CA ASN A 459 -3.17 -3.79 20.79
C ASN A 459 -2.98 -3.99 19.29
N PHE A 460 -3.40 -5.15 18.80
CA PHE A 460 -3.29 -5.50 17.40
C PHE A 460 -4.37 -4.77 16.58
N THR A 461 -3.98 -3.71 15.88
CA THR A 461 -4.85 -2.92 15.00
C THR A 461 -4.62 -3.18 13.52
N GLY A 462 -3.67 -4.06 13.23
CA GLY A 462 -3.27 -4.42 11.87
C GLY A 462 -1.88 -5.02 11.84
N MET A 463 -1.48 -5.47 10.66
CA MET A 463 -0.19 -6.12 10.42
C MET A 463 0.46 -5.58 9.15
N ASP A 464 1.76 -5.75 9.09
CA ASP A 464 2.57 -5.54 7.91
C ASP A 464 3.64 -6.63 7.86
N ILE A 465 3.67 -7.38 6.78
CA ILE A 465 4.66 -8.44 6.55
C ILE A 465 4.93 -8.48 5.05
N TYR A 466 6.19 -8.41 4.69
CA TYR A 466 6.60 -8.57 3.31
C TYR A 466 7.80 -9.49 3.17
N PHE A 467 7.88 -10.14 2.01
CA PHE A 467 9.06 -10.85 1.58
C PHE A 467 9.19 -10.83 0.05
N SER A 468 10.41 -10.99 -0.42
CA SER A 468 10.69 -11.16 -1.84
C SER A 468 11.84 -12.11 -2.10
N ILE A 469 11.80 -12.78 -3.25
CA ILE A 469 12.84 -13.69 -3.73
C ILE A 469 13.30 -13.20 -5.09
N LYS A 470 14.60 -12.89 -5.19
CA LYS A 470 15.21 -12.31 -6.37
C LYS A 470 16.50 -13.03 -6.74
N LEU A 471 16.81 -13.00 -8.03
CA LEU A 471 18.15 -13.30 -8.55
C LEU A 471 18.73 -12.00 -9.07
N PHE A 472 19.89 -11.60 -8.58
CA PHE A 472 20.51 -10.36 -9.03
C PHE A 472 21.99 -10.54 -9.33
N PHE A 473 22.48 -9.71 -10.25
CA PHE A 473 23.86 -9.71 -10.71
C PHE A 473 24.41 -8.28 -10.54
N SER A 474 25.40 -8.14 -9.66
CA SER A 474 26.02 -6.85 -9.34
C SER A 474 27.37 -6.63 -10.01
N LYS A 475 27.98 -7.69 -10.54
CA LYS A 475 29.31 -7.64 -11.16
C LYS A 475 29.36 -8.57 -12.38
N GLY A 476 29.68 -8.02 -13.54
CA GLY A 476 30.15 -8.80 -14.66
C GLY A 476 31.68 -8.82 -14.71
N ASN A 477 32.30 -9.86 -15.22
CA ASN A 477 33.74 -9.95 -15.44
C ASN A 477 34.09 -9.48 -16.86
N CYS A 478 33.95 -8.19 -17.16
CA CYS A 478 34.46 -7.67 -18.39
C CYS A 478 35.91 -7.24 -18.21
N ARG A 479 36.84 -8.00 -18.76
CA ARG A 479 38.19 -7.51 -19.01
C ARG A 479 38.12 -6.62 -20.23
N ILE A 480 38.45 -5.34 -20.07
CA ILE A 480 38.69 -4.46 -21.23
C ILE A 480 39.94 -5.00 -21.97
N LYS A 481 39.69 -5.74 -23.03
CA LYS A 481 40.73 -6.11 -23.98
C LYS A 481 40.81 -5.01 -25.02
N GLY A 482 41.68 -4.04 -24.85
CA GLY A 482 41.96 -3.02 -25.81
C GLY A 482 43.40 -2.50 -25.63
N PRO A 483 44.09 -2.07 -26.70
CA PRO A 483 45.39 -1.44 -26.54
C PRO A 483 45.25 -0.16 -25.72
N VAL A 484 46.03 -0.06 -24.67
CA VAL A 484 46.19 1.17 -23.89
C VAL A 484 46.76 2.22 -24.83
N HIS A 485 46.03 3.29 -25.14
CA HIS A 485 46.57 4.40 -25.87
C HIS A 485 47.70 5.05 -25.09
N CYS A 486 48.83 5.30 -25.78
CA CYS A 486 49.99 5.98 -25.22
C CYS A 486 49.59 7.32 -24.61
N GLY A 487 49.70 7.45 -23.32
CA GLY A 487 49.41 8.68 -22.56
C GLY A 487 49.12 8.45 -21.09
N SER A 488 48.76 7.24 -20.67
CA SER A 488 48.60 6.88 -19.27
C SER A 488 49.68 5.89 -18.83
N THR A 489 50.61 6.35 -18.02
CA THR A 489 51.72 5.55 -17.48
C THR A 489 51.29 4.52 -16.43
N GLU A 490 50.03 4.32 -16.20
CA GLU A 490 49.56 3.29 -15.31
C GLU A 490 48.35 2.53 -15.88
N SER A 491 48.60 1.26 -16.18
CA SER A 491 47.49 0.30 -16.35
C SER A 491 46.78 0.13 -15.01
N LYS A 492 45.82 0.98 -14.68
CA LYS A 492 44.95 0.72 -13.56
C LYS A 492 44.19 -0.57 -13.83
N LYS A 493 44.61 -1.67 -13.20
CA LYS A 493 43.77 -2.86 -13.04
C LYS A 493 42.54 -2.45 -12.29
N ILE A 494 41.50 -2.16 -13.02
CA ILE A 494 40.19 -1.94 -12.42
C ILE A 494 39.76 -3.32 -11.92
N LYS A 495 39.94 -3.59 -10.63
CA LYS A 495 39.35 -4.74 -9.93
C LYS A 495 37.91 -4.36 -9.65
N TYR A 496 37.01 -5.00 -10.35
CA TYR A 496 35.58 -4.90 -10.13
C TYR A 496 35.09 -5.98 -9.17
#